data_3df79a657940e456ec9bd7a5c6dd09c4
#
_entry.id   3df79a657940e456ec9bd7a5c6dd09c4
#
_cell.length_a   1.000
_cell.length_b   1.000
_cell.length_c   1.000
_cell.angle_alpha   90.00
_cell.angle_beta   90.00
_cell.angle_gamma   90.00
#
_symmetry.space_group_name_H-M   'P 1'
#
loop_
_entity.id
_entity.type
_entity.pdbx_description
1 polymer ?
#
loop_
_entity_poly.entity_id
_entity_poly.type
_entity_poly.pdbx_seq_one_letter_code
_entity_poly.pdbx_strand_id
1 'polypeptide(L)'
;KIGNFVLDFGLHVDKLSLIIALVLFLVSFLVQMFSVSYMKDEPKQYRYYAYLNMFNFSMAGLIFSPNLFQMYFFWELVGVMSYLLIGFDYKNSVKSEASRRVFLTNRIGDTALLGGIIFSSYLMYNYSGNLSFAALSFEDMNAITTLISAYTDTPVFYLLCILFIIGAAVKSAQFPFYTWLQDAMEAKL
;
A
#
# COMPACT_ATOMS: atom_id res chain seq x y z
N LYS A 1 3.20 -23.02 5.27
CA LYS A 1 4.50 -23.15 5.98
C LYS A 1 5.57 -23.59 5.00
N ILE A 2 6.63 -22.82 4.89
CA ILE A 2 7.84 -23.19 4.12
C ILE A 2 8.98 -23.25 5.15
N GLY A 3 9.30 -24.46 5.63
CA GLY A 3 10.21 -24.64 6.76
C GLY A 3 9.64 -24.02 8.05
N ASN A 4 10.46 -23.22 8.75
CA ASN A 4 10.04 -22.45 9.94
C ASN A 4 9.34 -21.13 9.60
N PHE A 5 9.10 -20.87 8.32
CA PHE A 5 8.46 -19.64 7.85
C PHE A 5 6.95 -19.75 7.95
N VAL A 6 6.32 -18.94 8.79
CA VAL A 6 4.88 -18.88 8.96
C VAL A 6 4.39 -17.52 8.45
N LEU A 7 3.58 -17.55 7.40
CA LEU A 7 2.81 -16.40 6.92
C LEU A 7 1.38 -16.58 7.39
N ASP A 8 0.93 -15.69 8.25
CA ASP A 8 -0.45 -15.67 8.71
C ASP A 8 -1.23 -14.63 7.89
N PHE A 9 -2.24 -15.12 7.18
CA PHE A 9 -3.23 -14.26 6.52
C PHE A 9 -4.48 -14.21 7.41
N GLY A 10 -4.90 -13.01 7.77
CA GLY A 10 -6.03 -12.79 8.65
C GLY A 10 -6.64 -11.41 8.49
N LEU A 11 -7.52 -11.09 9.41
CA LEU A 11 -8.12 -9.76 9.54
C LEU A 11 -7.89 -9.26 10.95
N HIS A 12 -7.28 -8.08 11.06
CA HIS A 12 -7.13 -7.35 12.31
C HIS A 12 -8.15 -6.21 12.33
N VAL A 13 -9.05 -6.26 13.31
CA VAL A 13 -10.13 -5.28 13.45
C VAL A 13 -10.00 -4.58 14.78
N ASP A 14 -9.58 -3.33 14.74
CA ASP A 14 -9.50 -2.43 15.89
C ASP A 14 -10.36 -1.17 15.69
N LYS A 15 -10.38 -0.28 16.67
CA LYS A 15 -11.15 0.96 16.59
C LYS A 15 -10.67 1.89 15.48
N LEU A 16 -9.36 1.92 15.24
CA LEU A 16 -8.75 2.75 14.21
C LEU A 16 -9.09 2.24 12.82
N SER A 17 -8.92 0.92 12.59
CA SER A 17 -9.25 0.29 11.31
C SER A 17 -10.73 0.44 10.95
N LEU A 18 -11.63 0.34 11.93
CA LEU A 18 -13.06 0.56 11.71
C LEU A 18 -13.39 1.98 11.29
N ILE A 19 -12.79 3.00 11.93
CA ILE A 19 -13.00 4.40 11.55
C ILE A 19 -12.50 4.67 10.14
N ILE A 20 -11.29 4.20 9.82
CA ILE A 20 -10.70 4.39 8.49
C ILE A 20 -11.52 3.63 7.43
N ALA A 21 -11.97 2.40 7.72
CA ALA A 21 -12.81 1.62 6.83
C ALA A 21 -14.17 2.29 6.57
N LEU A 22 -14.78 2.91 7.57
CA LEU A 22 -16.02 3.66 7.41
C LEU A 22 -15.82 4.82 6.42
N VAL A 23 -14.73 5.58 6.55
CA VAL A 23 -14.41 6.66 5.61
C VAL A 23 -14.17 6.10 4.21
N LEU A 24 -13.40 5.01 4.09
CA LEU A 24 -13.14 4.35 2.80
C LEU A 24 -14.46 3.96 2.11
N PHE A 25 -15.33 3.23 2.80
CA PHE A 25 -16.58 2.74 2.20
C PHE A 25 -17.55 3.86 1.86
N LEU A 26 -17.61 4.92 2.68
CA LEU A 26 -18.42 6.10 2.40
C LEU A 26 -17.94 6.80 1.11
N VAL A 27 -16.64 7.07 1.00
CA VAL A 27 -16.06 7.71 -0.19
C VAL A 27 -16.23 6.80 -1.42
N SER A 28 -15.98 5.51 -1.28
CA SER A 28 -16.16 4.52 -2.34
C SER A 28 -17.60 4.49 -2.86
N PHE A 29 -18.58 4.52 -1.96
CA PHE A 29 -20.00 4.58 -2.31
C PHE A 29 -20.33 5.84 -3.11
N LEU A 30 -19.88 7.01 -2.65
CA LEU A 30 -20.11 8.27 -3.37
C LEU A 30 -19.46 8.27 -4.76
N VAL A 31 -18.24 7.76 -4.87
CA VAL A 31 -17.53 7.63 -6.15
C VAL A 31 -18.27 6.69 -7.09
N GLN A 32 -18.76 5.55 -6.60
CA GLN A 32 -19.52 4.61 -7.42
C GLN A 32 -20.84 5.22 -7.90
N MET A 33 -21.57 5.92 -7.05
CA MET A 33 -22.80 6.64 -7.44
C MET A 33 -22.53 7.68 -8.53
N PHE A 34 -21.48 8.49 -8.36
CA PHE A 34 -21.07 9.46 -9.38
C PHE A 34 -20.69 8.78 -10.69
N SER A 35 -19.97 7.66 -10.61
CA SER A 35 -19.50 6.93 -11.78
C SER A 35 -20.62 6.35 -12.63
N VAL A 36 -21.79 6.05 -12.07
CA VAL A 36 -22.96 5.57 -12.83
C VAL A 36 -23.37 6.58 -13.91
N SER A 37 -23.38 7.87 -13.58
CA SER A 37 -23.68 8.93 -14.54
C SER A 37 -22.48 9.23 -15.45
N TYR A 38 -21.29 9.27 -14.87
CA TYR A 38 -20.06 9.66 -15.56
C TYR A 38 -19.64 8.66 -16.65
N MET A 39 -19.80 7.35 -16.41
CA MET A 39 -19.37 6.28 -17.32
C MET A 39 -20.50 5.76 -18.23
N LYS A 40 -21.67 6.40 -18.23
CA LYS A 40 -22.87 5.90 -18.92
C LYS A 40 -22.66 5.66 -20.42
N ASP A 41 -21.91 6.55 -21.07
CA ASP A 41 -21.70 6.52 -22.52
C ASP A 41 -20.38 5.81 -22.91
N GLU A 42 -19.64 5.29 -21.93
CA GLU A 42 -18.37 4.62 -22.17
C GLU A 42 -18.56 3.13 -22.48
N PRO A 43 -18.18 2.64 -23.68
CA PRO A 43 -18.42 1.26 -24.09
C PRO A 43 -17.70 0.22 -23.21
N LYS A 44 -16.67 0.61 -22.48
CA LYS A 44 -15.87 -0.27 -21.61
C LYS A 44 -16.12 -0.03 -20.11
N GLN A 45 -17.27 0.51 -19.74
CA GLN A 45 -17.64 0.82 -18.36
C GLN A 45 -17.43 -0.37 -17.39
N TYR A 46 -17.68 -1.61 -17.84
CA TYR A 46 -17.50 -2.83 -17.03
C TYR A 46 -16.05 -3.02 -16.56
N ARG A 47 -15.05 -2.64 -17.37
CA ARG A 47 -13.63 -2.69 -16.99
C ARG A 47 -13.33 -1.65 -15.92
N TYR A 48 -13.89 -0.46 -16.05
CA TYR A 48 -13.74 0.60 -15.05
C TYR A 48 -14.27 0.15 -13.69
N TYR A 49 -15.49 -0.40 -13.64
CA TYR A 49 -16.06 -0.90 -12.38
C TYR A 49 -15.30 -2.08 -11.82
N ALA A 50 -14.77 -2.98 -12.66
CA ALA A 50 -13.91 -4.06 -12.19
C ALA A 50 -12.65 -3.53 -11.49
N TYR A 51 -11.96 -2.56 -12.10
CA TYR A 51 -10.76 -1.95 -11.52
C TYR A 51 -11.08 -1.16 -10.24
N LEU A 52 -12.19 -0.41 -10.23
CA LEU A 52 -12.63 0.36 -9.07
C LEU A 52 -12.96 -0.56 -7.88
N ASN A 53 -13.68 -1.67 -8.13
CA ASN A 53 -14.00 -2.64 -7.08
C ASN A 53 -12.76 -3.37 -6.57
N MET A 54 -11.82 -3.74 -7.45
CA MET A 54 -10.54 -4.33 -7.03
C MET A 54 -9.69 -3.34 -6.25
N PHE A 55 -9.71 -2.05 -6.60
CA PHE A 55 -9.07 -1.00 -5.82
C PHE A 55 -9.66 -0.91 -4.40
N ASN A 56 -10.99 -0.89 -4.28
CA ASN A 56 -11.68 -0.85 -3.00
C ASN A 56 -11.39 -2.11 -2.15
N PHE A 57 -11.38 -3.28 -2.77
CA PHE A 57 -10.98 -4.53 -2.11
C PHE A 57 -9.54 -4.45 -1.60
N SER A 58 -8.62 -3.94 -2.40
CA SER A 58 -7.21 -3.80 -2.02
C SER A 58 -7.02 -2.83 -0.86
N MET A 59 -7.75 -1.71 -0.87
CA MET A 59 -7.74 -0.73 0.22
C MET A 59 -8.33 -1.31 1.51
N ALA A 60 -9.43 -2.07 1.42
CA ALA A 60 -10.00 -2.75 2.58
C ALA A 60 -9.01 -3.80 3.14
N GLY A 61 -8.40 -4.60 2.27
CA GLY A 61 -7.38 -5.57 2.66
C GLY A 61 -6.18 -4.94 3.34
N LEU A 62 -5.76 -3.74 2.89
CA LEU A 62 -4.69 -2.98 3.50
C LEU A 62 -5.05 -2.51 4.92
N ILE A 63 -6.26 -1.95 5.10
CA ILE A 63 -6.75 -1.43 6.39
C ILE A 63 -6.88 -2.56 7.43
N PHE A 64 -7.32 -3.73 7.01
CA PHE A 64 -7.56 -4.88 7.90
C PHE A 64 -6.38 -5.86 7.96
N SER A 65 -5.22 -5.50 7.45
CA SER A 65 -4.03 -6.37 7.50
C SER A 65 -3.54 -6.55 8.94
N PRO A 66 -3.31 -7.79 9.42
CA PRO A 66 -2.81 -8.06 10.76
C PRO A 66 -1.29 -7.91 10.88
N ASN A 67 -0.56 -7.89 9.78
CA ASN A 67 0.90 -7.82 9.77
C ASN A 67 1.43 -7.02 8.59
N LEU A 68 2.69 -6.58 8.70
CA LEU A 68 3.36 -5.76 7.68
C LEU A 68 3.48 -6.46 6.32
N PHE A 69 3.59 -7.78 6.28
CA PHE A 69 3.73 -8.50 5.03
C PHE A 69 2.42 -8.50 4.23
N GLN A 70 1.29 -8.81 4.88
CA GLN A 70 -0.03 -8.74 4.26
C GLN A 70 -0.38 -7.30 3.87
N MET A 71 -0.03 -6.33 4.73
CA MET A 71 -0.18 -4.91 4.42
C MET A 71 0.59 -4.55 3.15
N TYR A 72 1.84 -5.00 3.00
CA TYR A 72 2.63 -4.76 1.79
C TYR A 72 2.00 -5.40 0.54
N PHE A 73 1.47 -6.61 0.65
CA PHE A 73 0.78 -7.26 -0.47
C PHE A 73 -0.39 -6.41 -0.99
N PHE A 74 -1.25 -5.94 -0.09
CA PHE A 74 -2.37 -5.08 -0.49
C PHE A 74 -1.92 -3.67 -0.91
N TRP A 75 -0.84 -3.16 -0.33
CA TRP A 75 -0.20 -1.91 -0.73
C TRP A 75 0.24 -1.92 -2.20
N GLU A 76 0.87 -2.99 -2.64
CA GLU A 76 1.25 -3.23 -4.03
C GLU A 76 0.01 -3.33 -4.93
N LEU A 77 -1.01 -4.05 -4.49
CA LEU A 77 -2.24 -4.24 -5.26
C LEU A 77 -2.97 -2.91 -5.48
N VAL A 78 -3.03 -2.04 -4.48
CA VAL A 78 -3.53 -0.65 -4.62
C VAL A 78 -2.75 0.11 -5.69
N GLY A 79 -1.42 -0.02 -5.71
CA GLY A 79 -0.55 0.59 -6.72
C GLY A 79 -0.88 0.12 -8.14
N VAL A 80 -1.05 -1.18 -8.33
CA VAL A 80 -1.42 -1.76 -9.63
C VAL A 80 -2.82 -1.30 -10.06
N MET A 81 -3.79 -1.29 -9.16
CA MET A 81 -5.16 -0.87 -9.50
C MET A 81 -5.22 0.63 -9.84
N SER A 82 -4.46 1.47 -9.15
CA SER A 82 -4.37 2.90 -9.48
C SER A 82 -3.75 3.11 -10.87
N TYR A 83 -2.71 2.36 -11.22
CA TYR A 83 -2.11 2.36 -12.55
C TYR A 83 -3.14 2.01 -13.65
N LEU A 84 -3.93 0.96 -13.43
CA LEU A 84 -4.96 0.53 -14.39
C LEU A 84 -6.12 1.54 -14.52
N LEU A 85 -6.47 2.22 -13.43
CA LEU A 85 -7.51 3.26 -13.44
C LEU A 85 -7.02 4.53 -14.15
N ILE A 86 -5.78 4.99 -13.90
CA ILE A 86 -5.20 6.16 -14.57
C ILE A 86 -5.02 5.88 -16.07
N GLY A 87 -4.52 4.68 -16.41
CA GLY A 87 -4.32 4.22 -17.78
C GLY A 87 -5.56 3.59 -18.41
N PHE A 88 -6.77 3.86 -17.91
CA PHE A 88 -8.00 3.24 -18.41
C PHE A 88 -8.18 3.43 -19.92
N ASP A 89 -7.96 4.64 -20.43
CA ASP A 89 -7.92 4.96 -21.85
C ASP A 89 -6.51 4.84 -22.42
N TYR A 90 -6.02 3.60 -22.49
CA TYR A 90 -4.65 3.27 -22.94
C TYR A 90 -4.37 3.63 -24.41
N LYS A 91 -5.40 3.96 -25.21
CA LYS A 91 -5.25 4.42 -26.59
C LYS A 91 -4.75 5.86 -26.66
N ASN A 92 -4.98 6.64 -25.63
CA ASN A 92 -4.45 7.97 -25.49
C ASN A 92 -2.99 7.87 -24.99
N SER A 93 -2.04 8.30 -25.83
CA SER A 93 -0.61 8.21 -25.52
C SER A 93 -0.23 9.01 -24.27
N VAL A 94 -0.86 10.17 -24.05
CA VAL A 94 -0.60 11.02 -22.87
C VAL A 94 -1.02 10.32 -21.59
N LYS A 95 -2.23 9.73 -21.58
CA LYS A 95 -2.74 8.99 -20.41
C LYS A 95 -1.94 7.72 -20.12
N SER A 96 -1.53 7.02 -21.17
CA SER A 96 -0.69 5.83 -21.05
C SER A 96 0.70 6.17 -20.51
N GLU A 97 1.31 7.27 -20.95
CA GLU A 97 2.61 7.70 -20.46
C GLU A 97 2.53 8.19 -19.01
N ALA A 98 1.51 8.99 -18.66
CA ALA A 98 1.27 9.43 -17.30
C ALA A 98 1.08 8.24 -16.34
N SER A 99 0.26 7.25 -16.69
CA SER A 99 0.06 6.07 -15.85
C SER A 99 1.36 5.29 -15.62
N ARG A 100 2.22 5.17 -16.64
CA ARG A 100 3.53 4.51 -16.52
C ARG A 100 4.48 5.28 -15.60
N ARG A 101 4.53 6.62 -15.70
CA ARG A 101 5.35 7.46 -14.81
C ARG A 101 4.91 7.32 -13.36
N VAL A 102 3.60 7.39 -13.11
CA VAL A 102 3.00 7.20 -11.78
C VAL A 102 3.38 5.83 -11.21
N PHE A 103 3.27 4.77 -12.01
CA PHE A 103 3.64 3.42 -11.58
C PHE A 103 5.12 3.31 -11.23
N LEU A 104 6.02 3.83 -12.06
CA LEU A 104 7.46 3.77 -11.80
C LEU A 104 7.86 4.57 -10.56
N THR A 105 7.27 5.74 -10.34
CA THR A 105 7.55 6.53 -9.13
C THR A 105 7.06 5.81 -7.87
N ASN A 106 5.86 5.24 -7.90
CA ASN A 106 5.34 4.46 -6.78
C ASN A 106 6.22 3.24 -6.48
N ARG A 107 6.80 2.58 -7.49
CA ARG A 107 7.72 1.45 -7.31
C ARG A 107 8.95 1.77 -6.47
N ILE A 108 9.45 3.00 -6.54
CA ILE A 108 10.59 3.43 -5.70
C ILE A 108 10.18 3.37 -4.22
N GLY A 109 9.01 3.89 -3.88
CA GLY A 109 8.46 3.84 -2.52
C GLY A 109 8.16 2.41 -2.05
N ASP A 110 7.56 1.61 -2.93
CA ASP A 110 7.22 0.21 -2.65
C ASP A 110 8.47 -0.62 -2.38
N THR A 111 9.56 -0.40 -3.14
CA THR A 111 10.86 -1.06 -2.92
C THR A 111 11.48 -0.65 -1.58
N ALA A 112 11.39 0.63 -1.21
CA ALA A 112 11.89 1.10 0.08
C ALA A 112 11.09 0.47 1.24
N LEU A 113 9.76 0.42 1.13
CA LEU A 113 8.90 -0.22 2.13
C LEU A 113 9.21 -1.71 2.29
N LEU A 114 9.36 -2.44 1.18
CA LEU A 114 9.76 -3.85 1.20
C LEU A 114 11.13 -4.04 1.87
N GLY A 115 12.09 -3.19 1.52
CA GLY A 115 13.40 -3.17 2.16
C GLY A 115 13.30 -2.98 3.66
N GLY A 116 12.46 -2.06 4.13
CA GLY A 116 12.16 -1.84 5.55
C GLY A 116 11.59 -3.07 6.24
N ILE A 117 10.63 -3.75 5.60
CA ILE A 117 10.00 -4.97 6.13
C ILE A 117 11.02 -6.12 6.24
N ILE A 118 11.79 -6.37 5.18
CA ILE A 118 12.83 -7.42 5.18
C ILE A 118 13.89 -7.12 6.25
N PHE A 119 14.31 -5.87 6.34
CA PHE A 119 15.32 -5.44 7.29
C PHE A 119 14.82 -5.56 8.74
N SER A 120 13.56 -5.18 9.02
CA SER A 120 12.93 -5.41 10.33
C SER A 120 12.90 -6.90 10.69
N SER A 121 12.56 -7.76 9.74
CA SER A 121 12.53 -9.22 9.94
C SER A 121 13.92 -9.78 10.25
N TYR A 122 14.96 -9.26 9.58
CA TYR A 122 16.34 -9.64 9.83
C TYR A 122 16.81 -9.22 11.24
N LEU A 123 16.46 -8.01 11.67
CA LEU A 123 16.79 -7.54 13.03
C LEU A 123 16.08 -8.37 14.10
N MET A 124 14.82 -8.72 13.89
CA MET A 124 14.07 -9.60 14.79
C MET A 124 14.69 -10.99 14.86
N TYR A 125 15.14 -11.53 13.74
CA TYR A 125 15.84 -12.81 13.72
C TYR A 125 17.13 -12.78 14.55
N ASN A 126 17.95 -11.75 14.41
CA ASN A 126 19.20 -11.59 15.15
C ASN A 126 18.95 -11.43 16.67
N TYR A 127 17.81 -10.85 17.05
CA TYR A 127 17.45 -10.67 18.46
C TYR A 127 16.81 -11.92 19.08
N SER A 128 15.89 -12.57 18.39
CA SER A 128 15.09 -13.67 18.94
C SER A 128 15.53 -15.06 18.51
N GLY A 129 16.42 -15.18 17.52
CA GLY A 129 16.83 -16.46 16.91
C GLY A 129 15.75 -17.13 16.04
N ASN A 130 14.56 -16.50 15.92
CA ASN A 130 13.45 -17.05 15.15
C ASN A 130 13.10 -16.15 13.95
N LEU A 131 13.22 -16.70 12.75
CA LEU A 131 12.78 -16.05 11.53
C LEU A 131 11.26 -16.27 11.37
N SER A 132 10.46 -15.38 11.94
CA SER A 132 9.02 -15.40 11.79
C SER A 132 8.53 -14.01 11.33
N PHE A 133 7.89 -13.93 10.17
CA PHE A 133 7.16 -12.70 9.79
C PHE A 133 5.91 -12.47 10.64
N ALA A 134 5.47 -13.47 11.41
CA ALA A 134 4.48 -13.29 12.47
C ALA A 134 4.98 -12.35 13.57
N ALA A 135 6.29 -12.22 13.76
CA ALA A 135 6.90 -11.27 14.70
C ALA A 135 6.68 -9.79 14.30
N LEU A 136 6.24 -9.51 13.07
CA LEU A 136 5.83 -8.19 12.61
C LEU A 136 4.29 -8.02 12.61
N SER A 137 3.60 -8.84 13.40
CA SER A 137 2.17 -8.69 13.66
C SER A 137 1.89 -7.45 14.48
N PHE A 138 0.84 -6.71 14.11
CA PHE A 138 0.39 -5.56 14.88
C PHE A 138 -0.21 -5.92 16.25
N GLU A 139 -0.57 -7.18 16.46
CA GLU A 139 -1.02 -7.70 17.77
C GLU A 139 0.14 -7.91 18.74
N ASP A 140 1.35 -8.20 18.24
CA ASP A 140 2.53 -8.40 19.08
C ASP A 140 3.34 -7.10 19.23
N MET A 141 2.75 -6.13 19.94
CA MET A 141 3.41 -4.86 20.26
C MET A 141 4.69 -5.04 21.08
N ASN A 142 4.84 -6.15 21.81
CA ASN A 142 6.04 -6.43 22.60
C ASN A 142 7.24 -6.70 21.70
N ALA A 143 7.06 -7.38 20.59
CA ALA A 143 8.12 -7.62 19.62
C ALA A 143 8.63 -6.32 18.99
N ILE A 144 7.72 -5.40 18.65
CA ILE A 144 8.05 -4.09 18.10
C ILE A 144 8.77 -3.20 19.14
N THR A 145 8.26 -3.16 20.37
CA THR A 145 8.88 -2.36 21.45
C THR A 145 10.26 -2.87 21.84
N THR A 146 10.48 -4.17 21.86
CA THR A 146 11.82 -4.75 22.10
C THR A 146 12.79 -4.43 20.97
N LEU A 147 12.34 -4.46 19.73
CA LEU A 147 13.17 -4.08 18.58
C LEU A 147 13.55 -2.59 18.65
N ILE A 148 12.59 -1.72 18.95
CA ILE A 148 12.85 -0.30 19.16
C ILE A 148 13.87 -0.10 20.28
N SER A 149 13.67 -0.67 21.47
CA SER A 149 14.55 -0.49 22.62
C SER A 149 15.98 -1.03 22.42
N ALA A 150 16.11 -2.11 21.64
CA ALA A 150 17.43 -2.71 21.38
C ALA A 150 18.28 -1.92 20.38
N TYR A 151 17.64 -1.17 19.46
CA TYR A 151 18.32 -0.51 18.34
C TYR A 151 18.16 1.01 18.28
N THR A 152 17.44 1.65 19.24
CA THR A 152 17.09 3.08 19.19
C THR A 152 18.30 4.00 18.99
N ASP A 153 19.44 3.70 19.62
CA ASP A 153 20.66 4.54 19.56
C ASP A 153 21.63 4.11 18.43
N THR A 154 21.18 3.25 17.51
CA THR A 154 22.04 2.76 16.45
C THR A 154 21.71 3.41 15.09
N PRO A 155 22.72 3.58 14.20
CA PRO A 155 22.49 4.03 12.82
C PRO A 155 21.50 3.13 12.05
N VAL A 156 21.43 1.86 12.45
CA VAL A 156 20.54 0.84 11.92
C VAL A 156 19.07 1.20 12.09
N PHE A 157 18.71 1.72 13.25
CA PHE A 157 17.34 2.16 13.52
C PHE A 157 16.93 3.35 12.62
N TYR A 158 17.81 4.33 12.47
CA TYR A 158 17.56 5.48 11.59
C TYR A 158 17.37 5.04 10.14
N LEU A 159 18.17 4.09 9.64
CA LEU A 159 18.01 3.54 8.31
C LEU A 159 16.64 2.88 8.14
N LEU A 160 16.19 2.11 9.12
CA LEU A 160 14.88 1.47 9.13
C LEU A 160 13.76 2.50 9.05
N CYS A 161 13.80 3.53 9.91
CA CYS A 161 12.81 4.62 9.88
C CYS A 161 12.78 5.33 8.53
N ILE A 162 13.94 5.62 7.93
CA ILE A 162 14.02 6.27 6.62
C ILE A 162 13.35 5.41 5.53
N LEU A 163 13.57 4.09 5.52
CA LEU A 163 12.96 3.20 4.54
C LEU A 163 11.42 3.22 4.62
N PHE A 164 10.85 3.17 5.82
CA PHE A 164 9.40 3.28 6.02
C PHE A 164 8.86 4.66 5.65
N ILE A 165 9.58 5.73 6.02
CA ILE A 165 9.20 7.11 5.70
C ILE A 165 9.20 7.33 4.18
N ILE A 166 10.22 6.84 3.45
CA ILE A 166 10.26 6.95 1.98
C ILE A 166 9.07 6.21 1.37
N GLY A 167 8.77 4.98 1.81
CA GLY A 167 7.62 4.23 1.34
C GLY A 167 6.31 5.01 1.50
N ALA A 168 6.06 5.54 2.68
CA ALA A 168 4.88 6.34 2.99
C ALA A 168 4.84 7.67 2.22
N ALA A 169 5.97 8.39 2.13
CA ALA A 169 6.08 9.69 1.48
C ALA A 169 5.81 9.62 -0.03
N VAL A 170 6.33 8.60 -0.71
CA VAL A 170 6.08 8.39 -2.13
C VAL A 170 4.60 8.15 -2.39
N LYS A 171 3.96 7.27 -1.62
CA LYS A 171 2.54 6.92 -1.80
C LYS A 171 1.59 8.07 -1.46
N SER A 172 1.96 8.90 -0.49
CA SER A 172 1.19 10.09 -0.10
C SER A 172 1.56 11.35 -0.90
N ALA A 173 2.37 11.22 -1.97
CA ALA A 173 2.83 12.32 -2.81
C ALA A 173 3.44 13.48 -2.00
N GLN A 174 4.24 13.15 -0.97
CA GLN A 174 4.94 14.16 -0.17
C GLN A 174 6.19 14.66 -0.90
N PHE A 175 6.66 15.86 -0.53
CA PHE A 175 7.93 16.37 -1.05
C PHE A 175 9.08 15.37 -0.76
N PRO A 176 9.94 15.05 -1.73
CA PRO A 176 10.04 15.56 -3.11
C PRO A 176 9.25 14.75 -4.16
N PHE A 177 8.41 13.79 -3.78
CA PHE A 177 7.78 12.80 -4.68
C PHE A 177 6.37 13.19 -5.17
N TYR A 178 5.99 14.46 -5.14
CA TYR A 178 4.62 14.92 -5.46
C TYR A 178 4.28 14.94 -6.96
N THR A 179 5.26 14.90 -7.84
CA THR A 179 5.09 15.07 -9.30
C THR A 179 4.18 14.03 -9.94
N TRP A 180 4.21 12.79 -9.45
CA TRP A 180 3.37 11.73 -10.00
C TRP A 180 1.86 12.00 -9.81
N LEU A 181 1.48 12.71 -8.75
CA LEU A 181 0.08 13.05 -8.50
C LEU A 181 -0.41 14.09 -9.50
N GLN A 182 0.43 15.06 -9.89
CA GLN A 182 0.13 16.04 -10.93
C GLN A 182 -0.09 15.34 -12.27
N ASP A 183 0.83 14.47 -12.69
CA ASP A 183 0.71 13.70 -13.93
C ASP A 183 -0.58 12.85 -13.94
N ALA A 184 -0.94 12.24 -12.81
CA ALA A 184 -2.16 11.46 -12.66
C ALA A 184 -3.43 12.32 -12.82
N MET A 185 -3.40 13.58 -12.37
CA MET A 185 -4.55 14.50 -12.48
C MET A 185 -4.69 15.05 -13.90
N GLU A 186 -3.59 15.36 -14.58
CA GLU A 186 -3.61 15.79 -15.99
C GLU A 186 -4.14 14.69 -16.93
N ALA A 187 -3.88 13.44 -16.62
CA ALA A 187 -4.38 12.31 -17.41
C ALA A 187 -5.92 12.14 -17.35
N LYS A 188 -6.61 12.78 -16.40
CA LYS A 188 -8.06 12.70 -16.24
C LYS A 188 -8.84 13.74 -17.05
N LEU A 189 -8.19 14.77 -17.54
CA LEU A 189 -8.79 15.81 -18.40
C LEU A 189 -8.68 15.40 -19.87
#